data_2da4bd966a494c9380430c69265d9a62
#
_entry.id   2da4bd966a494c9380430c69265d9a62
#
_cell.length_a   1.000
_cell.length_b   1.000
_cell.length_c   1.000
_cell.angle_alpha   90.00
_cell.angle_beta   90.00
_cell.angle_gamma   90.00
#
_symmetry.space_group_name_H-M   'P 1'
#
loop_
_entity.id
_entity.type
_entity.pdbx_description
1 polymer ?
#
loop_
_entity_poly.entity_id
_entity_poly.type
_entity_poly.pdbx_seq_one_letter_code
_entity_poly.pdbx_strand_id
1 'polypeptide(L)'
;TAGYHIVLVTKYRHPVLTGDVKTAVYERINYVAESRGFNILELNGELDHIHLLIEADPQTSPSELVNVIKTQTSRKARKLYGDTLLKKYYWKPYFWSDSYFIATVSENTLDVVKNYIKNQGIK
;
A
#
# COMPACT_ATOMS: atom_id res chain seq x y z
N THR A 1 7.87 -1.67 17.97
CA THR A 1 7.29 -1.58 16.64
C THR A 1 7.21 -2.95 15.97
N ALA A 2 6.28 -3.09 15.04
CA ALA A 2 6.12 -4.31 14.26
C ALA A 2 6.23 -3.97 12.77
N GLY A 3 7.03 -4.74 12.06
CA GLY A 3 7.22 -4.56 10.63
C GLY A 3 6.48 -5.61 9.82
N TYR A 4 5.92 -5.19 8.70
CA TYR A 4 5.16 -6.06 7.82
C TYR A 4 5.51 -5.80 6.36
N HIS A 5 5.64 -6.89 5.63
CA HIS A 5 5.69 -6.85 4.18
C HIS A 5 4.30 -7.21 3.67
N ILE A 6 3.69 -6.30 2.91
CA ILE A 6 2.33 -6.44 2.39
C ILE A 6 2.37 -6.39 0.87
N VAL A 7 1.65 -7.30 0.23
CA VAL A 7 1.42 -7.26 -1.22
C VAL A 7 -0.08 -7.18 -1.46
N LEU A 8 -0.51 -6.13 -2.14
CA LEU A 8 -1.90 -5.97 -2.56
C LEU A 8 -1.98 -6.11 -4.07
N VAL A 9 -2.99 -6.84 -4.53
CA VAL A 9 -3.18 -7.14 -5.95
C VAL A 9 -4.52 -6.52 -6.38
N THR A 10 -4.55 -5.94 -7.56
CA THR A 10 -5.79 -5.36 -8.10
C THR A 10 -6.78 -6.46 -8.47
N LYS A 11 -8.07 -6.11 -8.41
CA LYS A 11 -9.16 -7.03 -8.78
C LYS A 11 -8.97 -7.51 -10.22
N TYR A 12 -9.03 -8.81 -10.41
CA TYR A 12 -8.80 -9.48 -11.70
C TYR A 12 -7.41 -9.19 -12.29
N ARG A 13 -6.49 -8.66 -11.50
CA ARG A 13 -5.15 -8.26 -11.94
C ARG A 13 -5.16 -7.29 -13.12
N HIS A 14 -6.19 -6.45 -13.18
CA HIS A 14 -6.22 -5.41 -14.20
C HIS A 14 -5.12 -4.36 -13.97
N PRO A 15 -4.52 -3.84 -15.04
CA PRO A 15 -3.37 -2.93 -14.95
C PRO A 15 -3.81 -1.48 -14.67
N VAL A 16 -4.45 -1.28 -13.51
CA VAL A 16 -5.03 0.03 -13.15
C VAL A 16 -4.07 0.95 -12.41
N LEU A 17 -2.93 0.44 -11.92
CA LEU A 17 -1.97 1.23 -11.16
C LEU A 17 -1.02 1.98 -12.09
N THR A 18 -1.56 2.91 -12.86
CA THR A 18 -0.81 3.74 -13.80
C THR A 18 -1.18 5.20 -13.59
N GLY A 19 -0.28 6.10 -13.99
CA GLY A 19 -0.55 7.53 -14.06
C GLY A 19 -1.21 8.07 -12.78
N ASP A 20 -2.33 8.75 -12.94
CA ASP A 20 -3.02 9.43 -11.85
C ASP A 20 -3.59 8.47 -10.82
N VAL A 21 -4.03 7.29 -11.22
CA VAL A 21 -4.54 6.27 -10.27
C VAL A 21 -3.41 5.83 -9.33
N LYS A 22 -2.24 5.52 -9.88
CA LYS A 22 -1.08 5.13 -9.08
C LYS A 22 -0.69 6.24 -8.10
N THR A 23 -0.63 7.47 -8.59
CA THR A 23 -0.30 8.63 -7.76
C THR A 23 -1.27 8.77 -6.61
N ALA A 24 -2.58 8.69 -6.88
CA ALA A 24 -3.61 8.80 -5.84
C ALA A 24 -3.48 7.71 -4.78
N VAL A 25 -3.23 6.46 -5.21
CA VAL A 25 -3.05 5.33 -4.29
C VAL A 25 -1.84 5.54 -3.40
N TYR A 26 -0.69 5.90 -3.97
CA TYR A 26 0.55 6.09 -3.23
C TYR A 26 0.45 7.27 -2.26
N GLU A 27 -0.12 8.38 -2.69
CA GLU A 27 -0.34 9.53 -1.82
C GLU A 27 -1.27 9.17 -0.65
N ARG A 28 -2.31 8.38 -0.93
CA ARG A 28 -3.25 7.98 0.13
C ARG A 28 -2.62 7.03 1.13
N ILE A 29 -1.75 6.13 0.69
CA ILE A 29 -0.99 5.26 1.60
C ILE A 29 -0.12 6.11 2.53
N ASN A 30 0.60 7.07 2.00
CA ASN A 30 1.42 7.97 2.80
C ASN A 30 0.59 8.81 3.77
N TYR A 31 -0.57 9.27 3.34
CA TYR A 31 -1.50 10.01 4.19
C TYR A 31 -1.97 9.15 5.38
N VAL A 32 -2.35 7.91 5.13
CA VAL A 32 -2.79 6.98 6.18
C VAL A 32 -1.65 6.71 7.17
N ALA A 33 -0.45 6.47 6.65
CA ALA A 33 0.72 6.22 7.49
C ALA A 33 1.01 7.41 8.39
N GLU A 34 1.03 8.61 7.85
CA GLU A 34 1.26 9.83 8.62
C GLU A 34 0.18 10.03 9.67
N SER A 35 -1.09 9.86 9.31
CA SER A 35 -2.23 10.04 10.22
C SER A 35 -2.20 9.07 11.40
N ARG A 36 -1.70 7.86 11.20
CA ARG A 36 -1.69 6.82 12.22
C ARG A 36 -0.34 6.62 12.89
N GLY A 37 0.67 7.37 12.48
CA GLY A 37 2.01 7.23 13.03
C GLY A 37 2.74 5.98 12.56
N PHE A 38 2.36 5.42 11.41
CA PHE A 38 3.07 4.31 10.77
C PHE A 38 4.25 4.86 9.97
N ASN A 39 5.25 4.03 9.75
CA ASN A 39 6.42 4.40 8.97
C ASN A 39 6.52 3.54 7.72
N ILE A 40 6.47 4.16 6.54
CA ILE A 40 6.62 3.47 5.26
C ILE A 40 8.11 3.38 4.95
N LEU A 41 8.65 2.17 4.85
CA LEU A 41 10.06 1.93 4.53
C LEU A 41 10.27 1.70 3.04
N GLU A 42 9.32 1.01 2.39
CA GLU A 42 9.32 0.80 0.94
C GLU A 42 7.89 0.83 0.43
N LEU A 43 7.71 1.41 -0.74
CA LEU A 43 6.45 1.41 -1.46
C LEU A 43 6.76 1.42 -2.95
N ASN A 44 6.50 0.31 -3.60
CA ASN A 44 6.71 0.16 -5.05
C ASN A 44 5.74 -0.88 -5.60
N GLY A 45 5.77 -1.11 -6.89
CA GLY A 45 4.91 -2.11 -7.51
C GLY A 45 4.91 -2.01 -9.02
N GLU A 46 4.00 -2.76 -9.59
CA GLU A 46 3.78 -2.84 -11.02
C GLU A 46 2.35 -2.35 -11.33
N LEU A 47 1.87 -2.65 -12.52
CA LEU A 47 0.56 -2.18 -12.97
C LEU A 47 -0.61 -2.79 -12.20
N ASP A 48 -0.43 -3.99 -11.63
CA ASP A 48 -1.50 -4.77 -11.02
C ASP A 48 -1.25 -5.16 -9.56
N HIS A 49 -0.18 -4.65 -8.95
CA HIS A 49 0.11 -4.94 -7.54
C HIS A 49 1.04 -3.90 -6.94
N ILE A 50 1.02 -3.81 -5.61
CA ILE A 50 1.97 -3.00 -4.85
C ILE A 50 2.68 -3.85 -3.81
N HIS A 51 3.92 -3.48 -3.53
CA HIS A 51 4.73 -3.98 -2.42
C HIS A 51 4.89 -2.87 -1.40
N LEU A 52 4.59 -3.17 -0.15
CA LEU A 52 4.67 -2.23 0.94
C LEU A 52 5.44 -2.84 2.10
N LEU A 53 6.50 -2.17 2.53
CA LEU A 53 7.17 -2.50 3.78
C LEU A 53 6.84 -1.38 4.77
N ILE A 54 6.13 -1.73 5.84
CA ILE A 54 5.58 -0.77 6.77
C ILE A 54 5.89 -1.18 8.21
N GLU A 55 6.20 -0.19 9.01
CA GLU A 55 6.39 -0.32 10.44
C GLU A 55 5.18 0.29 11.13
N ALA A 56 4.46 -0.52 11.90
CA ALA A 56 3.25 -0.10 12.62
C ALA A 56 3.41 -0.32 14.12
N ASP A 57 2.47 0.19 14.91
CA ASP A 57 2.48 -0.09 16.33
C ASP A 57 2.08 -1.55 16.59
N PRO A 58 2.55 -2.14 17.71
CA PRO A 58 2.24 -3.55 18.01
C PRO A 58 0.77 -3.83 18.29
N GLN A 59 -0.03 -2.80 18.56
CA GLN A 59 -1.44 -2.94 18.88
C GLN A 59 -2.33 -3.05 17.65
N THR A 60 -1.83 -2.61 16.49
CA THR A 60 -2.56 -2.74 15.24
C THR A 60 -2.36 -4.15 14.68
N SER A 61 -3.43 -4.92 14.56
CA SER A 61 -3.33 -6.28 14.02
C SER A 61 -2.99 -6.24 12.51
N PRO A 62 -2.36 -7.29 11.99
CA PRO A 62 -2.08 -7.38 10.56
C PRO A 62 -3.32 -7.20 9.68
N SER A 63 -4.44 -7.83 10.03
CA SER A 63 -5.67 -7.70 9.25
C SER A 63 -6.24 -6.29 9.30
N GLU A 64 -6.19 -5.64 10.45
CA GLU A 64 -6.62 -4.25 10.58
C GLU A 64 -5.78 -3.32 9.71
N LEU A 65 -4.45 -3.52 9.73
CA LEU A 65 -3.52 -2.74 8.91
C LEU A 65 -3.85 -2.86 7.42
N VAL A 66 -4.02 -4.08 6.94
CA VAL A 66 -4.38 -4.34 5.53
C VAL A 66 -5.74 -3.72 5.20
N ASN A 67 -6.74 -3.90 6.07
CA ASN A 67 -8.07 -3.36 5.83
C ASN A 67 -8.09 -1.84 5.75
N VAL A 68 -7.35 -1.17 6.62
CA VAL A 68 -7.25 0.30 6.59
C VAL A 68 -6.64 0.77 5.27
N ILE A 69 -5.55 0.16 4.87
CA ILE A 69 -4.86 0.54 3.63
C ILE A 69 -5.77 0.28 2.42
N LYS A 70 -6.36 -0.90 2.33
CA LYS A 70 -7.25 -1.24 1.21
C LYS A 70 -8.46 -0.31 1.15
N THR A 71 -9.11 -0.07 2.26
CA THR A 71 -10.31 0.75 2.32
C THR A 71 -10.01 2.19 1.93
N GLN A 72 -8.98 2.77 2.51
CA GLN A 72 -8.62 4.16 2.25
C GLN A 72 -8.19 4.40 0.80
N THR A 73 -7.39 3.50 0.26
CA THR A 73 -6.90 3.65 -1.12
C THR A 73 -7.99 3.37 -2.14
N SER A 74 -8.79 2.33 -1.94
CA SER A 74 -9.88 2.01 -2.87
C SER A 74 -10.93 3.12 -2.90
N ARG A 75 -11.32 3.65 -1.75
CA ARG A 75 -12.28 4.76 -1.68
C ARG A 75 -11.76 5.98 -2.44
N LYS A 76 -10.50 6.33 -2.24
CA LYS A 76 -9.89 7.48 -2.90
C LYS A 76 -9.83 7.29 -4.42
N ALA A 77 -9.34 6.14 -4.87
CA ALA A 77 -9.24 5.83 -6.29
C ALA A 77 -10.62 5.78 -6.95
N ARG A 78 -11.61 5.16 -6.30
CA ARG A 78 -12.99 5.09 -6.80
C ARG A 78 -13.63 6.46 -6.86
N LYS A 79 -13.43 7.29 -5.86
CA LYS A 79 -13.98 8.64 -5.83
C LYS A 79 -13.46 9.49 -6.98
N LEU A 80 -12.16 9.43 -7.25
CA LEU A 80 -11.52 10.27 -8.25
C LEU A 80 -11.67 9.73 -9.67
N TYR A 81 -11.60 8.39 -9.84
CA TYR A 81 -11.47 7.78 -11.17
C TYR A 81 -12.48 6.67 -11.45
N GLY A 82 -13.46 6.46 -10.57
CA GLY A 82 -14.45 5.40 -10.73
C GLY A 82 -15.24 5.50 -12.00
N ASP A 83 -15.60 6.72 -12.40
CA ASP A 83 -16.40 6.99 -13.58
C ASP A 83 -15.58 7.28 -14.83
N THR A 84 -14.27 7.27 -14.72
CA THR A 84 -13.35 7.57 -15.83
C THR A 84 -12.34 6.44 -16.02
N LEU A 85 -11.14 6.56 -15.47
CA LEU A 85 -10.05 5.61 -15.73
C LEU A 85 -10.35 4.18 -15.28
N LEU A 86 -11.11 3.99 -14.20
CA LEU A 86 -11.44 2.66 -13.70
C LEU A 86 -12.64 2.02 -14.40
N LYS A 87 -13.48 2.82 -15.03
CA LYS A 87 -14.71 2.33 -15.64
C LYS A 87 -14.47 1.32 -16.76
N LYS A 88 -13.40 1.46 -17.49
CA LYS A 88 -13.09 0.54 -18.58
C LYS A 88 -12.66 -0.85 -18.09
N TYR A 89 -12.28 -0.97 -16.81
CA TYR A 89 -11.85 -2.24 -16.23
C TYR A 89 -12.89 -2.86 -15.31
N TYR A 90 -13.72 -2.04 -14.64
CA TYR A 90 -14.62 -2.53 -13.61
C TYR A 90 -16.05 -2.00 -13.82
N TRP A 91 -17.00 -2.92 -13.90
CA TRP A 91 -18.42 -2.60 -13.98
C TRP A 91 -19.08 -2.42 -12.60
N LYS A 92 -18.35 -2.77 -11.53
CA LYS A 92 -18.73 -2.60 -10.12
C LYS A 92 -17.65 -1.81 -9.41
N PRO A 93 -17.87 -1.33 -8.19
CA PRO A 93 -16.88 -0.53 -7.48
C PRO A 93 -15.73 -1.37 -6.91
N TYR A 94 -15.09 -2.15 -7.76
CA TYR A 94 -13.90 -2.92 -7.42
C TYR A 94 -12.65 -2.08 -7.49
N PHE A 95 -11.64 -2.48 -6.76
CA PHE A 95 -10.28 -1.99 -6.92
C PHE A 95 -9.27 -3.08 -6.55
N TRP A 96 -9.22 -3.47 -5.27
CA TRP A 96 -8.32 -4.53 -4.81
C TRP A 96 -8.99 -5.90 -4.86
N SER A 97 -8.18 -6.93 -5.09
CA SER A 97 -8.59 -8.32 -4.91
C SER A 97 -8.85 -8.59 -3.43
N ASP A 98 -9.69 -9.57 -3.13
CA ASP A 98 -9.89 -10.03 -1.76
C ASP A 98 -8.64 -10.73 -1.22
N SER A 99 -7.83 -11.28 -2.11
CA SER A 99 -6.57 -11.92 -1.75
C SER A 99 -5.47 -10.90 -1.54
N TYR A 100 -4.62 -11.14 -0.56
CA TYR A 100 -3.43 -10.34 -0.30
C TYR A 100 -2.38 -11.18 0.41
N PHE A 101 -1.16 -10.69 0.44
CA PHE A 101 -0.08 -11.33 1.19
C PHE A 101 0.36 -10.39 2.30
N ILE A 102 0.60 -10.93 3.48
CA ILE A 102 1.22 -10.19 4.59
C ILE A 102 2.14 -11.13 5.36
N ALA A 103 3.33 -10.64 5.67
CA ALA A 103 4.31 -11.37 6.48
C ALA A 103 4.96 -10.41 7.47
N THR A 104 5.29 -10.93 8.64
CA THR A 104 6.04 -10.15 9.63
C THR A 104 7.50 -10.04 9.20
N VAL A 105 8.13 -8.92 9.57
CA VAL A 105 9.54 -8.67 9.32
C VAL A 105 10.23 -8.53 10.66
N SER A 106 11.37 -9.22 10.84
CA SER A 106 12.11 -9.20 12.09
C SER A 106 12.72 -7.82 12.37
N GLU A 107 12.96 -7.54 13.66
CA GLU A 107 13.63 -6.30 14.07
C GLU A 107 15.00 -6.14 13.40
N ASN A 108 15.75 -7.24 13.28
CA ASN A 108 17.07 -7.19 12.62
C ASN A 108 16.92 -6.78 11.16
N THR A 109 15.96 -7.33 10.45
CA THR A 109 15.71 -6.97 9.05
C THR A 109 15.28 -5.52 8.93
N LEU A 110 14.37 -5.06 9.81
CA LEU A 110 13.95 -3.66 9.83
C LEU A 110 15.14 -2.72 10.04
N ASP A 111 16.02 -3.03 10.98
CA ASP A 111 17.21 -2.22 11.27
C ASP A 111 18.13 -2.14 10.06
N VAL A 112 18.34 -3.27 9.38
CA VAL A 112 19.17 -3.30 8.16
C VAL A 112 18.56 -2.41 7.07
N VAL A 113 17.26 -2.52 6.83
CA VAL A 113 16.57 -1.71 5.81
C VAL A 113 16.63 -0.23 6.16
N LYS A 114 16.35 0.12 7.42
CA LYS A 114 16.40 1.52 7.89
C LYS A 114 17.78 2.11 7.73
N ASN A 115 18.84 1.36 8.07
CA ASN A 115 20.21 1.82 7.92
C ASN A 115 20.58 2.01 6.45
N TYR A 116 20.13 1.11 5.59
CA TYR A 116 20.35 1.23 4.15
C TYR A 116 19.70 2.51 3.60
N ILE A 117 18.45 2.77 3.95
CA ILE A 117 17.73 3.97 3.53
C ILE A 117 18.42 5.23 4.05
N LYS A 118 18.82 5.23 5.32
CA LYS A 118 19.52 6.35 5.95
C LYS A 118 20.84 6.65 5.24
N ASN A 119 21.61 5.62 4.91
CA ASN A 119 22.90 5.77 4.25
C ASN A 119 22.74 6.29 2.81
N GLN A 120 21.68 5.88 2.10
CA GLN A 120 21.39 6.43 0.78
C GLN A 120 21.04 7.91 0.85
N GLY A 121 20.37 8.35 1.90
CA GLY A 121 20.01 9.75 2.08
C GLY A 121 21.17 10.68 2.34
N ILE A 122 22.35 10.16 2.65
CA ILE A 122 23.55 10.93 2.97
C ILE A 122 24.33 11.36 1.71
N LYS A 123 24.03 10.77 0.60
CA LYS A 123 24.75 11.09 -0.65
C LYS A 123 24.46 12.52 -1.14
#